data_360e5d219067d6f84171d27beaf5a953
#
_entry.id   360e5d219067d6f84171d27beaf5a953
#
_cell.length_a   1.000
_cell.length_b   1.000
_cell.length_c   1.000
_cell.angle_alpha   90.00
_cell.angle_beta   90.00
_cell.angle_gamma   90.00
#
_symmetry.space_group_name_H-M   'P 1'
#
loop_
_entity.id
_entity.type
_entity.pdbx_description
1 polymer ?
#
loop_
_entity_poly.entity_id
_entity_poly.type
_entity_poly.pdbx_seq_one_letter_code
_entity_poly.pdbx_strand_id
1 'polypeptide(L)'
;MTHSIQNQHIAITVDEQGAELRSLRRLSDNVETLWQADPTYWDGQSPVLFPSVGSCRNATAWFDGHPYPMPKHGLVRDMKFQLSEKTADTIVLSVSDTEETQKHFPFPFHFTVRFHIEGNKLDIGFGVRNDGDRMMPFHLGAHPAFSLPGFQEDDEVHGYLSFGEQRELVSNGLKPGGLLWPEGAFTVPLDEEGRLPLTNQTFDCDTLLDSRGKLSVCTLSDTEREPAVTVRFRSPILALWAPCGGKAPFVCIEPWWGCCDLYNYEGEFAQRRFTNLLAAHAYETLSYSIEIHEQKGTRTQAL
;
A
#
# COMPACT_ATOMS: atom_id res chain seq x y z
N MET A 1 20.68 3.23 1.37
CA MET A 1 21.07 4.56 0.76
C MET A 1 19.79 5.18 0.23
N THR A 2 19.64 6.50 0.40
CA THR A 2 18.42 7.19 -0.06
C THR A 2 18.66 8.01 -1.33
N HIS A 3 17.63 8.15 -2.13
CA HIS A 3 17.61 8.94 -3.37
C HIS A 3 16.44 9.92 -3.34
N SER A 4 16.69 11.18 -3.72
CA SER A 4 15.65 12.21 -3.74
C SER A 4 15.59 12.90 -5.09
N ILE A 5 14.38 13.27 -5.48
CA ILE A 5 14.06 14.15 -6.60
C ILE A 5 12.98 15.13 -6.18
N GLN A 6 12.90 16.26 -6.86
CA GLN A 6 11.87 17.27 -6.62
C GLN A 6 11.56 18.06 -7.89
N ASN A 7 10.36 18.62 -7.93
CA ASN A 7 9.96 19.64 -8.90
C ASN A 7 9.52 20.92 -8.16
N GLN A 8 8.67 21.75 -8.76
CA GLN A 8 8.17 22.97 -8.13
C GLN A 8 7.08 22.73 -7.06
N HIS A 9 6.47 21.55 -7.05
CA HIS A 9 5.31 21.23 -6.21
C HIS A 9 5.62 20.24 -5.10
N ILE A 10 6.37 19.17 -5.43
CA ILE A 10 6.62 18.06 -4.51
C ILE A 10 8.10 17.64 -4.52
N ALA A 11 8.54 17.13 -3.38
CA ALA A 11 9.80 16.43 -3.23
C ALA A 11 9.55 15.02 -2.69
N ILE A 12 10.29 14.03 -3.20
CA ILE A 12 10.25 12.65 -2.69
C ILE A 12 11.65 12.18 -2.29
N THR A 13 11.65 11.26 -1.33
CA THR A 13 12.86 10.49 -0.97
C THR A 13 12.49 9.01 -0.89
N VAL A 14 13.27 8.16 -1.54
CA VAL A 14 13.11 6.71 -1.54
C VAL A 14 14.36 6.04 -0.99
N ASP A 15 14.21 4.91 -0.29
CA ASP A 15 15.33 4.12 0.23
C ASP A 15 15.59 2.91 -0.67
N GLU A 16 16.87 2.52 -0.81
CA GLU A 16 17.23 1.23 -1.41
C GLU A 16 16.69 0.04 -0.61
N GLN A 17 16.52 0.19 0.70
CA GLN A 17 15.90 -0.85 1.52
C GLN A 17 14.41 -0.93 1.19
N GLY A 18 13.98 -2.07 0.62
CA GLY A 18 12.60 -2.31 0.23
C GLY A 18 12.08 -1.45 -0.93
N ALA A 19 12.92 -0.64 -1.58
CA ALA A 19 12.52 0.45 -2.49
C ALA A 19 11.40 1.30 -1.87
N GLU A 20 11.50 1.58 -0.58
CA GLU A 20 10.44 2.21 0.20
C GLU A 20 10.42 3.73 0.01
N LEU A 21 9.25 4.29 -0.28
CA LEU A 21 9.03 5.74 -0.26
C LEU A 21 9.08 6.22 1.20
N ARG A 22 10.07 7.08 1.53
CA ARG A 22 10.35 7.53 2.89
C ARG A 22 9.89 8.97 3.17
N SER A 23 9.66 9.75 2.13
CA SER A 23 9.18 11.13 2.22
C SER A 23 8.41 11.49 0.96
N LEU A 24 7.30 12.18 1.14
CA LEU A 24 6.50 12.80 0.10
C LEU A 24 6.03 14.16 0.63
N ARG A 25 6.76 15.20 0.26
CA ARG A 25 6.61 16.53 0.82
C ARG A 25 5.99 17.51 -0.17
N ARG A 26 4.97 18.24 0.26
CA ARG A 26 4.42 19.38 -0.45
C ARG A 26 5.35 20.59 -0.25
N LEU A 27 5.76 21.25 -1.32
CA LEU A 27 6.78 22.29 -1.26
C LEU A 27 6.22 23.69 -1.02
N SER A 28 4.93 23.93 -1.27
CA SER A 28 4.29 25.23 -1.04
C SER A 28 4.30 25.66 0.44
N ASP A 29 4.22 24.71 1.37
CA ASP A 29 4.19 24.92 2.82
C ASP A 29 5.15 23.99 3.59
N ASN A 30 5.94 23.21 2.86
CA ASN A 30 6.94 22.28 3.39
C ASN A 30 6.35 21.15 4.28
N VAL A 31 5.09 20.75 4.04
CA VAL A 31 4.41 19.73 4.82
C VAL A 31 4.79 18.33 4.34
N GLU A 32 5.18 17.44 5.27
CA GLU A 32 5.37 16.02 5.03
C GLU A 32 4.02 15.31 5.06
N THR A 33 3.66 14.64 3.97
CA THR A 33 2.37 13.96 3.83
C THR A 33 2.43 12.48 4.20
N LEU A 34 3.62 11.87 4.14
CA LEU A 34 3.79 10.49 4.60
C LEU A 34 3.98 10.43 6.10
N TRP A 35 3.48 9.36 6.69
CA TRP A 35 3.80 8.96 8.05
C TRP A 35 5.31 8.79 8.23
N GLN A 36 5.86 9.23 9.36
CA GLN A 36 7.31 9.26 9.59
C GLN A 36 7.82 8.14 10.51
N ALA A 37 7.09 7.01 10.55
CA ALA A 37 7.53 5.76 11.18
C ALA A 37 7.88 5.89 12.66
N ASP A 38 7.08 6.62 13.44
CA ASP A 38 7.24 6.63 14.91
C ASP A 38 6.90 5.22 15.44
N PRO A 39 7.89 4.52 16.05
CA PRO A 39 7.72 3.16 16.51
C PRO A 39 6.71 3.02 17.66
N THR A 40 6.28 4.12 18.28
CA THR A 40 5.17 4.14 19.25
C THR A 40 3.88 3.62 18.63
N TYR A 41 3.67 3.86 17.31
CA TYR A 41 2.49 3.43 16.58
C TYR A 41 2.81 2.36 15.54
N TRP A 42 3.73 2.65 14.64
CA TRP A 42 4.16 1.75 13.57
C TRP A 42 5.47 2.25 12.92
N ASP A 43 6.46 1.37 12.84
CA ASP A 43 7.81 1.66 12.32
C ASP A 43 7.94 1.55 10.79
N GLY A 44 6.88 1.20 10.07
CA GLY A 44 6.83 1.25 8.60
C GLY A 44 6.31 2.59 8.08
N GLN A 45 6.51 2.86 6.78
CA GLN A 45 6.00 4.06 6.10
C GLN A 45 5.23 3.75 4.82
N SER A 46 5.84 3.02 3.88
CA SER A 46 5.25 2.70 2.59
C SER A 46 5.85 1.41 2.00
N PRO A 47 5.84 0.30 2.73
CA PRO A 47 6.48 -0.93 2.25
C PRO A 47 5.83 -1.46 0.97
N VAL A 48 6.67 -2.02 0.09
CA VAL A 48 6.26 -2.74 -1.11
C VAL A 48 6.05 -4.21 -0.76
N LEU A 49 4.94 -4.77 -1.21
CA LEU A 49 4.48 -6.12 -0.87
C LEU A 49 4.64 -7.03 -2.09
N PHE A 50 5.61 -7.95 -2.06
CA PHE A 50 5.86 -8.94 -3.11
C PHE A 50 6.73 -10.10 -2.55
N PRO A 51 6.56 -11.34 -2.96
CA PRO A 51 5.60 -11.89 -3.93
C PRO A 51 4.25 -12.29 -3.29
N SER A 52 4.02 -11.96 -2.03
CA SER A 52 2.77 -12.23 -1.32
C SER A 52 2.21 -10.96 -0.68
N VAL A 53 0.88 -10.87 -0.62
CA VAL A 53 0.15 -9.79 0.06
C VAL A 53 -0.65 -10.39 1.22
N GLY A 54 -0.59 -9.72 2.38
CA GLY A 54 -1.22 -10.23 3.59
C GLY A 54 -0.52 -11.48 4.12
N SER A 55 -1.24 -12.25 4.92
CA SER A 55 -0.75 -13.49 5.53
C SER A 55 -1.07 -14.70 4.68
N CYS A 56 -0.11 -15.63 4.58
CA CYS A 56 -0.38 -17.01 4.21
C CYS A 56 -0.80 -17.79 5.45
N ARG A 57 -1.74 -18.71 5.32
CA ARG A 57 -2.15 -19.61 6.42
C ARG A 57 -0.94 -20.40 6.92
N ASN A 58 -0.74 -20.42 8.22
CA ASN A 58 0.41 -21.03 8.88
C ASN A 58 1.77 -20.47 8.39
N ALA A 59 1.81 -19.24 7.90
CA ALA A 59 2.99 -18.62 7.29
C ALA A 59 3.62 -19.51 6.19
N THR A 60 2.80 -20.21 5.41
CA THR A 60 3.26 -21.18 4.41
C THR A 60 2.54 -20.96 3.08
N ALA A 61 3.30 -20.82 2.00
CA ALA A 61 2.82 -20.84 0.63
C ALA A 61 3.12 -22.23 0.00
N TRP A 62 2.23 -22.73 -0.86
CA TRP A 62 2.41 -23.99 -1.56
C TRP A 62 2.66 -23.74 -3.04
N PHE A 63 3.76 -24.30 -3.55
CA PHE A 63 4.14 -24.23 -4.96
C PHE A 63 4.47 -25.64 -5.47
N ASP A 64 3.73 -26.12 -6.45
CA ASP A 64 3.87 -27.46 -7.05
C ASP A 64 3.86 -28.60 -6.01
N GLY A 65 2.97 -28.51 -5.02
CA GLY A 65 2.82 -29.50 -3.95
C GLY A 65 3.88 -29.43 -2.84
N HIS A 66 4.75 -28.43 -2.86
CA HIS A 66 5.79 -28.25 -1.85
C HIS A 66 5.53 -27.00 -0.98
N PRO A 67 5.69 -27.10 0.35
CA PRO A 67 5.52 -25.98 1.27
C PRO A 67 6.77 -25.11 1.31
N TYR A 68 6.56 -23.78 1.32
CA TYR A 68 7.59 -22.77 1.48
C TYR A 68 7.18 -21.79 2.58
N PRO A 69 8.06 -21.46 3.53
CA PRO A 69 7.77 -20.46 4.54
C PRO A 69 7.60 -19.09 3.84
N MET A 70 6.47 -18.44 4.06
CA MET A 70 6.17 -17.13 3.45
C MET A 70 5.83 -16.11 4.54
N PRO A 71 6.68 -15.10 4.76
CA PRO A 71 6.39 -14.06 5.72
C PRO A 71 5.20 -13.20 5.26
N LYS A 72 4.51 -12.59 6.22
CA LYS A 72 3.43 -11.64 5.94
C LYS A 72 3.97 -10.52 5.02
N HIS A 73 3.26 -10.26 3.93
CA HIS A 73 3.60 -9.27 2.91
C HIS A 73 4.83 -9.59 2.03
N GLY A 74 5.32 -10.83 2.06
CA GLY A 74 6.37 -11.30 1.17
C GLY A 74 7.78 -10.86 1.58
N LEU A 75 8.65 -10.66 0.60
CA LEU A 75 10.10 -10.64 0.78
C LEU A 75 10.76 -9.30 0.46
N VAL A 76 10.30 -8.59 -0.58
CA VAL A 76 11.07 -7.47 -1.16
C VAL A 76 11.21 -6.26 -0.24
N ARG A 77 10.31 -6.10 0.74
CA ARG A 77 10.41 -5.05 1.75
C ARG A 77 11.69 -5.14 2.59
N ASP A 78 12.23 -6.34 2.73
CA ASP A 78 13.44 -6.63 3.50
C ASP A 78 14.67 -6.78 2.60
N MET A 79 14.53 -6.60 1.29
CA MET A 79 15.63 -6.70 0.32
C MET A 79 16.25 -5.34 0.04
N LYS A 80 17.56 -5.35 -0.27
CA LYS A 80 18.27 -4.15 -0.71
C LYS A 80 18.22 -4.05 -2.23
N PHE A 81 17.57 -3.02 -2.73
CA PHE A 81 17.50 -2.68 -4.14
C PHE A 81 18.76 -1.92 -4.60
N GLN A 82 18.97 -1.90 -5.90
CA GLN A 82 19.99 -1.11 -6.56
C GLN A 82 19.34 0.00 -7.39
N LEU A 83 20.00 1.16 -7.43
CA LEU A 83 19.59 2.26 -8.31
C LEU A 83 19.86 1.87 -9.78
N SER A 84 18.80 1.76 -10.59
CA SER A 84 18.87 1.45 -12.00
C SER A 84 18.83 2.69 -12.87
N GLU A 85 18.04 3.71 -12.46
CA GLU A 85 17.92 4.97 -13.19
C GLU A 85 17.62 6.12 -12.22
N LYS A 86 18.18 7.30 -12.49
CA LYS A 86 17.82 8.55 -11.82
C LYS A 86 17.91 9.71 -12.80
N THR A 87 16.82 10.39 -12.99
CA THR A 87 16.71 11.64 -13.76
C THR A 87 16.25 12.78 -12.83
N ALA A 88 15.88 13.93 -13.42
CA ALA A 88 15.33 15.06 -12.63
C ALA A 88 13.95 14.75 -12.03
N ASP A 89 13.18 13.85 -12.66
CA ASP A 89 11.78 13.56 -12.34
C ASP A 89 11.49 12.06 -12.09
N THR A 90 12.48 11.20 -12.22
CA THR A 90 12.30 9.74 -12.15
C THR A 90 13.41 9.09 -11.34
N ILE A 91 13.03 8.12 -10.49
CA ILE A 91 13.93 7.16 -9.83
C ILE A 91 13.43 5.76 -10.14
N VAL A 92 14.33 4.86 -10.54
CA VAL A 92 14.04 3.43 -10.70
C VAL A 92 15.00 2.64 -9.84
N LEU A 93 14.44 1.82 -8.97
CA LEU A 93 15.16 0.85 -8.15
C LEU A 93 14.81 -0.57 -8.61
N SER A 94 15.77 -1.49 -8.57
CA SER A 94 15.56 -2.87 -8.98
C SER A 94 16.22 -3.88 -8.05
N VAL A 95 15.67 -5.09 -8.03
CA VAL A 95 16.21 -6.24 -7.32
C VAL A 95 15.87 -7.51 -8.08
N SER A 96 16.72 -8.51 -7.99
CA SER A 96 16.46 -9.87 -8.50
C SER A 96 16.39 -10.86 -7.34
N ASP A 97 15.84 -12.04 -7.63
CA ASP A 97 15.88 -13.17 -6.71
C ASP A 97 17.32 -13.54 -6.29
N THR A 98 17.41 -14.23 -5.21
CA THR A 98 18.65 -14.74 -4.62
C THR A 98 18.44 -16.18 -4.16
N GLU A 99 19.51 -16.90 -3.87
CA GLU A 99 19.41 -18.23 -3.24
C GLU A 99 18.57 -18.21 -1.96
N GLU A 100 18.60 -17.11 -1.21
CA GLU A 100 17.79 -16.97 0.01
C GLU A 100 16.30 -16.78 -0.32
N THR A 101 15.96 -15.90 -1.26
CA THR A 101 14.56 -15.69 -1.63
C THR A 101 13.94 -16.94 -2.26
N GLN A 102 14.72 -17.75 -2.98
CA GLN A 102 14.25 -19.01 -3.58
C GLN A 102 13.86 -20.08 -2.54
N LYS A 103 14.32 -19.98 -1.30
CA LYS A 103 13.85 -20.83 -0.19
C LYS A 103 12.40 -20.51 0.24
N HIS A 104 11.90 -19.35 -0.14
CA HIS A 104 10.57 -18.85 0.18
C HIS A 104 9.66 -18.76 -1.04
N PHE A 105 10.23 -18.40 -2.18
CA PHE A 105 9.55 -18.20 -3.45
C PHE A 105 10.41 -18.79 -4.57
N PRO A 106 10.15 -20.04 -5.01
CA PRO A 106 11.04 -20.80 -5.89
C PRO A 106 10.91 -20.41 -7.37
N PHE A 107 10.92 -19.12 -7.65
CA PHE A 107 10.84 -18.54 -9.01
C PHE A 107 11.93 -17.49 -9.20
N PRO A 108 12.74 -17.59 -10.25
CA PRO A 108 13.62 -16.50 -10.64
C PRO A 108 12.79 -15.30 -11.09
N PHE A 109 13.11 -14.13 -10.54
CA PHE A 109 12.40 -12.89 -10.88
C PHE A 109 13.33 -11.69 -10.94
N HIS A 110 12.93 -10.70 -11.70
CA HIS A 110 13.46 -9.34 -11.61
C HIS A 110 12.32 -8.39 -11.31
N PHE A 111 12.50 -7.59 -10.25
CA PHE A 111 11.49 -6.67 -9.75
C PHE A 111 12.00 -5.24 -9.78
N THR A 112 11.18 -4.31 -10.27
CA THR A 112 11.51 -2.89 -10.35
C THR A 112 10.44 -2.04 -9.69
N VAL A 113 10.86 -0.95 -9.04
CA VAL A 113 9.96 0.11 -8.57
C VAL A 113 10.40 1.43 -9.21
N ARG A 114 9.48 2.03 -9.95
CA ARG A 114 9.66 3.33 -10.61
C ARG A 114 8.84 4.39 -9.89
N PHE A 115 9.48 5.48 -9.51
CA PHE A 115 8.88 6.69 -8.98
C PHE A 115 9.03 7.81 -10.00
N HIS A 116 7.92 8.45 -10.39
CA HIS A 116 7.93 9.55 -11.33
C HIS A 116 7.06 10.69 -10.82
N ILE A 117 7.62 11.91 -10.81
CA ILE A 117 6.92 13.11 -10.34
C ILE A 117 6.55 14.02 -11.50
N GLU A 118 5.27 14.42 -11.56
CA GLU A 118 4.75 15.40 -12.50
C GLU A 118 3.73 16.32 -11.82
N GLY A 119 4.00 17.64 -11.82
CA GLY A 119 3.17 18.57 -11.07
C GLY A 119 3.12 18.19 -9.57
N ASN A 120 1.93 18.10 -9.02
CA ASN A 120 1.67 17.67 -7.64
C ASN A 120 1.42 16.15 -7.49
N LYS A 121 1.75 15.37 -8.52
CA LYS A 121 1.47 13.93 -8.61
C LYS A 121 2.76 13.12 -8.59
N LEU A 122 2.72 12.00 -7.86
CA LEU A 122 3.71 10.93 -7.85
C LEU A 122 3.07 9.67 -8.46
N ASP A 123 3.61 9.19 -9.58
CA ASP A 123 3.26 7.91 -10.17
C ASP A 123 4.26 6.84 -9.70
N ILE A 124 3.74 5.74 -9.13
CA ILE A 124 4.51 4.59 -8.68
C ILE A 124 4.17 3.40 -9.58
N GLY A 125 5.19 2.89 -10.29
CA GLY A 125 5.08 1.73 -11.17
C GLY A 125 5.90 0.57 -10.65
N PHE A 126 5.32 -0.63 -10.69
CA PHE A 126 5.97 -1.88 -10.36
C PHE A 126 6.15 -2.70 -11.62
N GLY A 127 7.37 -3.11 -11.92
CA GLY A 127 7.67 -4.03 -13.01
C GLY A 127 8.04 -5.41 -12.44
N VAL A 128 7.36 -6.44 -12.89
CA VAL A 128 7.61 -7.83 -12.53
C VAL A 128 8.02 -8.58 -13.78
N ARG A 129 9.21 -9.16 -13.81
CA ARG A 129 9.68 -10.07 -14.86
C ARG A 129 9.87 -11.46 -14.29
N ASN A 130 9.33 -12.43 -14.97
CA ASN A 130 9.59 -13.83 -14.70
C ASN A 130 10.83 -14.26 -15.49
N ASP A 131 11.94 -14.49 -14.79
CA ASP A 131 13.20 -14.93 -15.42
C ASP A 131 13.32 -16.47 -15.50
N GLY A 132 12.28 -17.19 -15.04
CA GLY A 132 12.22 -18.66 -15.08
C GLY A 132 11.49 -19.20 -16.30
N ASP A 133 11.54 -20.54 -16.45
CA ASP A 133 10.99 -21.31 -17.57
C ASP A 133 9.55 -21.81 -17.35
N ARG A 134 8.91 -21.41 -16.23
CA ARG A 134 7.55 -21.83 -15.88
C ARG A 134 6.69 -20.65 -15.45
N MET A 135 5.37 -20.83 -15.42
CA MET A 135 4.41 -19.85 -14.94
C MET A 135 4.75 -19.46 -13.50
N MET A 136 4.89 -18.16 -13.24
CA MET A 136 5.16 -17.60 -11.91
C MET A 136 3.88 -16.97 -11.34
N PRO A 137 3.31 -17.56 -10.28
CA PRO A 137 2.21 -16.94 -9.55
C PRO A 137 2.75 -15.92 -8.56
N PHE A 138 2.16 -14.72 -8.51
CA PHE A 138 2.57 -13.70 -7.54
C PHE A 138 1.41 -12.82 -7.09
N HIS A 139 1.57 -12.20 -5.93
CA HIS A 139 0.80 -11.06 -5.47
C HIS A 139 1.69 -9.83 -5.42
N LEU A 140 1.09 -8.67 -5.57
CA LEU A 140 1.73 -7.38 -5.44
C LEU A 140 0.84 -6.43 -4.65
N GLY A 141 1.43 -5.57 -3.83
CA GLY A 141 0.70 -4.53 -3.11
C GLY A 141 1.58 -3.35 -2.73
N ALA A 142 0.93 -2.23 -2.45
CA ALA A 142 1.54 -1.07 -1.83
C ALA A 142 0.88 -0.82 -0.47
N HIS A 143 1.64 -0.25 0.47
CA HIS A 143 1.17 -0.01 1.84
C HIS A 143 1.53 1.41 2.33
N PRO A 144 1.28 2.47 1.52
CA PRO A 144 1.61 3.83 1.93
C PRO A 144 0.74 4.30 3.08
N ALA A 145 1.37 4.88 4.11
CA ALA A 145 0.73 5.52 5.24
C ALA A 145 0.78 7.04 5.08
N PHE A 146 -0.34 7.71 5.27
CA PHE A 146 -0.46 9.16 5.15
C PHE A 146 -0.78 9.76 6.51
N SER A 147 -0.03 10.81 6.89
CA SER A 147 -0.30 11.58 8.08
C SER A 147 -1.68 12.22 8.01
N LEU A 148 -2.43 12.18 9.11
CA LEU A 148 -3.73 12.83 9.21
C LEU A 148 -3.53 14.35 9.38
N PRO A 149 -4.04 15.19 8.44
CA PRO A 149 -3.84 16.61 8.52
C PRO A 149 -4.50 17.22 9.75
N GLY A 150 -3.72 17.95 10.57
CA GLY A 150 -4.25 18.64 11.75
C GLY A 150 -4.68 17.69 12.89
N PHE A 151 -4.23 16.45 12.90
CA PHE A 151 -4.59 15.45 13.92
C PHE A 151 -4.47 15.98 15.35
N GLN A 152 -5.53 15.80 16.12
CA GLN A 152 -5.56 16.00 17.56
C GLN A 152 -6.12 14.73 18.20
N GLU A 153 -5.46 14.19 19.22
CA GLU A 153 -5.82 12.91 19.84
C GLU A 153 -7.23 12.91 20.47
N ASP A 154 -7.68 14.08 20.96
CA ASP A 154 -8.95 14.25 21.66
C ASP A 154 -10.13 14.54 20.71
N ASP A 155 -9.89 14.68 19.41
CA ASP A 155 -10.97 14.88 18.45
C ASP A 155 -11.79 13.58 18.25
N GLU A 156 -13.10 13.72 18.04
CA GLU A 156 -13.99 12.60 17.73
C GLU A 156 -13.74 12.07 16.30
N VAL A 157 -13.43 12.96 15.37
CA VAL A 157 -13.16 12.65 13.97
C VAL A 157 -11.84 13.31 13.55
N HIS A 158 -10.92 12.52 13.04
CA HIS A 158 -9.57 12.93 12.66
C HIS A 158 -9.40 13.24 11.16
N GLY A 159 -10.46 13.11 10.38
CA GLY A 159 -10.48 13.30 8.94
C GLY A 159 -11.47 12.35 8.26
N TYR A 160 -11.48 12.33 6.94
CA TYR A 160 -12.42 11.56 6.15
C TYR A 160 -11.76 10.85 4.98
N LEU A 161 -12.22 9.65 4.64
CA LEU A 161 -11.90 8.99 3.38
C LEU A 161 -13.13 9.00 2.46
N SER A 162 -12.93 9.34 1.19
CA SER A 162 -13.97 9.27 0.16
C SER A 162 -13.48 8.45 -1.04
N PHE A 163 -14.44 7.87 -1.79
CA PHE A 163 -14.19 6.86 -2.81
C PHE A 163 -14.73 7.26 -4.19
N GLY A 164 -14.52 8.53 -4.57
CA GLY A 164 -15.07 9.09 -5.80
C GLY A 164 -16.60 9.12 -5.79
N GLU A 165 -17.23 8.50 -6.79
CA GLU A 165 -18.70 8.41 -6.87
C GLU A 165 -19.30 7.25 -6.06
N GLN A 166 -18.45 6.35 -5.52
CA GLN A 166 -18.93 5.22 -4.72
C GLN A 166 -19.44 5.70 -3.37
N ARG A 167 -20.62 5.19 -2.99
CA ARG A 167 -21.32 5.50 -1.73
C ARG A 167 -21.48 4.27 -0.85
N GLU A 168 -20.73 3.23 -1.14
CA GLU A 168 -20.74 1.99 -0.40
C GLU A 168 -19.31 1.46 -0.26
N LEU A 169 -18.91 1.15 0.97
CA LEU A 169 -17.69 0.43 1.30
C LEU A 169 -18.09 -0.90 1.96
N VAL A 170 -17.61 -2.01 1.42
CA VAL A 170 -17.85 -3.33 2.01
C VAL A 170 -16.52 -3.96 2.36
N SER A 171 -16.32 -4.20 3.65
CA SER A 171 -15.13 -4.88 4.14
C SER A 171 -15.37 -6.38 4.24
N ASN A 172 -14.42 -7.17 3.77
CA ASN A 172 -14.37 -8.58 4.14
C ASN A 172 -13.98 -8.70 5.62
N GLY A 173 -14.54 -9.70 6.32
CA GLY A 173 -14.10 -10.03 7.66
C GLY A 173 -12.69 -10.61 7.66
N LEU A 174 -11.98 -10.44 8.76
CA LEU A 174 -10.69 -11.05 9.01
C LEU A 174 -10.76 -11.92 10.28
N LYS A 175 -10.07 -13.05 10.24
CA LYS A 175 -9.81 -13.91 11.40
C LYS A 175 -8.46 -13.55 12.01
N PRO A 176 -8.19 -13.92 13.28
CA PRO A 176 -6.89 -13.72 13.89
C PRO A 176 -5.75 -14.20 12.99
N GLY A 177 -4.68 -13.41 12.90
CA GLY A 177 -3.56 -13.63 11.97
C GLY A 177 -3.73 -12.98 10.61
N GLY A 178 -4.78 -12.17 10.40
CA GLY A 178 -5.02 -11.42 9.16
C GLY A 178 -5.43 -12.33 7.99
N LEU A 179 -6.19 -13.40 8.30
CA LEU A 179 -6.71 -14.33 7.27
C LEU A 179 -8.14 -13.93 6.87
N LEU A 180 -8.41 -14.01 5.59
CA LEU A 180 -9.68 -13.59 5.00
C LEU A 180 -10.83 -14.51 5.42
N TRP A 181 -11.93 -13.90 5.84
CA TRP A 181 -13.18 -14.56 6.19
C TRP A 181 -14.35 -13.93 5.42
N PRO A 182 -14.64 -14.38 4.20
CA PRO A 182 -15.65 -13.76 3.34
C PRO A 182 -17.07 -13.78 3.94
N GLU A 183 -17.41 -14.81 4.73
CA GLU A 183 -18.70 -14.94 5.39
C GLU A 183 -18.90 -13.87 6.49
N GLY A 184 -17.82 -13.25 6.95
CA GLY A 184 -17.83 -12.12 7.87
C GLY A 184 -17.81 -10.76 7.21
N ALA A 185 -18.12 -10.68 5.90
CA ALA A 185 -18.19 -9.39 5.20
C ALA A 185 -19.32 -8.51 5.76
N PHE A 186 -19.06 -7.21 5.85
CA PHE A 186 -20.00 -6.22 6.37
C PHE A 186 -19.91 -4.90 5.60
N THR A 187 -21.02 -4.16 5.58
CA THR A 187 -21.02 -2.79 5.05
C THR A 187 -20.45 -1.86 6.10
N VAL A 188 -19.42 -1.09 5.71
CA VAL A 188 -18.82 -0.07 6.56
C VAL A 188 -19.71 1.18 6.53
N PRO A 189 -20.15 1.73 7.68
CA PRO A 189 -20.96 2.93 7.70
C PRO A 189 -20.21 4.13 7.11
N LEU A 190 -20.87 4.83 6.18
CA LEU A 190 -20.41 6.11 5.63
C LEU A 190 -21.34 7.22 6.08
N ASP A 191 -20.86 8.47 6.05
CA ASP A 191 -21.68 9.65 6.31
C ASP A 191 -22.71 9.90 5.17
N GLU A 192 -23.57 10.92 5.30
CA GLU A 192 -24.58 11.26 4.31
C GLU A 192 -24.02 11.64 2.94
N GLU A 193 -22.77 12.13 2.91
CA GLU A 193 -22.05 12.43 1.68
C GLU A 193 -21.23 11.26 1.13
N GLY A 194 -21.31 10.08 1.77
CA GLY A 194 -20.65 8.85 1.35
C GLY A 194 -19.15 8.83 1.69
N ARG A 195 -18.75 9.44 2.79
CA ARG A 195 -17.39 9.41 3.31
C ARG A 195 -17.29 8.52 4.55
N LEU A 196 -16.13 7.90 4.73
CA LEU A 196 -15.78 7.20 5.96
C LEU A 196 -15.15 8.20 6.94
N PRO A 197 -15.80 8.56 8.05
CA PRO A 197 -15.15 9.32 9.11
C PRO A 197 -14.08 8.48 9.79
N LEU A 198 -12.89 9.03 9.95
CA LEU A 198 -11.78 8.40 10.67
C LEU A 198 -11.91 8.74 12.15
N THR A 199 -12.34 7.77 12.93
CA THR A 199 -12.52 7.88 14.39
C THR A 199 -11.59 6.90 15.09
N ASN A 200 -11.52 7.00 16.41
CA ASN A 200 -10.77 6.06 17.25
C ASN A 200 -11.24 4.59 17.12
N GLN A 201 -12.42 4.34 16.54
CA GLN A 201 -13.00 3.00 16.38
C GLN A 201 -13.01 2.49 14.95
N THR A 202 -12.63 3.31 13.97
CA THR A 202 -12.73 2.96 12.54
C THR A 202 -12.02 1.64 12.22
N PHE A 203 -10.91 1.35 12.89
CA PHE A 203 -10.08 0.15 12.66
C PHE A 203 -10.10 -0.85 13.83
N ASP A 204 -11.12 -0.83 14.68
CA ASP A 204 -11.25 -1.81 15.80
C ASP A 204 -11.41 -3.24 15.28
N CYS A 205 -11.90 -3.42 14.07
CA CYS A 205 -12.02 -4.70 13.39
C CYS A 205 -10.76 -5.07 12.56
N ASP A 206 -9.61 -4.41 12.79
CA ASP A 206 -8.39 -4.53 11.96
C ASP A 206 -8.58 -3.85 10.59
N THR A 207 -7.94 -4.34 9.55
CA THR A 207 -7.97 -3.79 8.18
C THR A 207 -9.38 -3.82 7.58
N LEU A 208 -9.84 -2.69 7.06
CA LEU A 208 -11.00 -2.64 6.19
C LEU A 208 -10.56 -3.01 4.77
N LEU A 209 -11.11 -4.11 4.23
CA LEU A 209 -10.65 -4.70 2.99
C LEU A 209 -11.78 -4.86 1.98
N ASP A 210 -11.88 -3.95 1.00
CA ASP A 210 -12.83 -4.06 -0.11
C ASP A 210 -12.19 -4.79 -1.30
N SER A 211 -12.72 -5.97 -1.61
CA SER A 211 -12.24 -6.84 -2.69
C SER A 211 -13.23 -6.99 -3.85
N ARG A 212 -14.14 -6.03 -4.02
CA ARG A 212 -15.15 -6.07 -5.08
C ARG A 212 -14.67 -5.54 -6.42
N GLY A 213 -13.48 -4.89 -6.46
CA GLY A 213 -12.94 -4.28 -7.68
C GLY A 213 -13.74 -3.07 -8.17
N LYS A 214 -14.52 -2.43 -7.30
CA LYS A 214 -15.36 -1.27 -7.63
C LYS A 214 -14.70 0.07 -7.33
N LEU A 215 -13.67 0.05 -6.49
CA LEU A 215 -12.93 1.24 -6.07
C LEU A 215 -11.72 1.44 -6.97
N SER A 216 -11.47 2.67 -7.35
CA SER A 216 -10.30 3.08 -8.16
C SER A 216 -9.65 4.37 -7.67
N VAL A 217 -10.23 4.97 -6.63
CA VAL A 217 -9.76 6.20 -6.00
C VAL A 217 -10.12 6.20 -4.53
N CYS A 218 -9.20 6.71 -3.72
CA CYS A 218 -9.45 7.02 -2.32
C CYS A 218 -8.82 8.38 -2.01
N THR A 219 -9.60 9.31 -1.45
CA THR A 219 -9.13 10.64 -1.07
C THR A 219 -9.20 10.80 0.43
N LEU A 220 -8.06 11.11 1.05
CA LEU A 220 -7.96 11.56 2.44
C LEU A 220 -8.21 13.07 2.48
N SER A 221 -9.15 13.47 3.34
CA SER A 221 -9.46 14.88 3.64
C SER A 221 -9.26 15.14 5.13
N ASP A 222 -9.01 16.40 5.47
CA ASP A 222 -8.95 16.87 6.86
C ASP A 222 -10.33 16.90 7.55
N THR A 223 -10.39 17.41 8.77
CA THR A 223 -11.65 17.56 9.55
C THR A 223 -12.61 18.60 8.98
N GLU A 224 -12.12 19.53 8.16
CA GLU A 224 -12.94 20.53 7.42
C GLU A 224 -13.37 19.99 6.05
N ARG A 225 -13.00 18.73 5.74
CA ARG A 225 -13.32 18.02 4.49
C ARG A 225 -12.57 18.53 3.25
N GLU A 226 -11.51 19.31 3.45
CA GLU A 226 -10.62 19.71 2.37
C GLU A 226 -9.70 18.56 1.99
N PRO A 227 -9.55 18.22 0.70
CA PRO A 227 -8.74 17.09 0.27
C PRO A 227 -7.26 17.37 0.53
N ALA A 228 -6.55 16.39 1.09
CA ALA A 228 -5.10 16.44 1.33
C ALA A 228 -4.32 15.54 0.38
N VAL A 229 -4.77 14.29 0.23
CA VAL A 229 -4.11 13.28 -0.60
C VAL A 229 -5.16 12.49 -1.36
N THR A 230 -4.95 12.26 -2.65
CA THR A 230 -5.76 11.34 -3.46
C THR A 230 -4.88 10.21 -3.99
N VAL A 231 -5.24 8.97 -3.68
CA VAL A 231 -4.63 7.75 -4.24
C VAL A 231 -5.53 7.19 -5.33
N ARG A 232 -4.98 7.02 -6.55
CA ARG A 232 -5.68 6.42 -7.70
C ARG A 232 -5.02 5.10 -8.08
N PHE A 233 -5.83 4.09 -8.36
CA PHE A 233 -5.35 2.73 -8.61
C PHE A 233 -6.29 1.96 -9.54
N ARG A 234 -5.80 0.84 -10.05
CA ARG A 234 -6.59 -0.17 -10.80
C ARG A 234 -6.48 -1.56 -10.16
N SER A 235 -6.11 -1.59 -8.89
CA SER A 235 -6.06 -2.85 -8.15
C SER A 235 -7.46 -3.39 -7.87
N PRO A 236 -7.66 -4.71 -7.83
CA PRO A 236 -8.95 -5.31 -7.49
C PRO A 236 -9.32 -5.13 -6.01
N ILE A 237 -8.36 -4.74 -5.17
CA ILE A 237 -8.53 -4.61 -3.73
C ILE A 237 -8.04 -3.25 -3.27
N LEU A 238 -8.82 -2.63 -2.39
CA LEU A 238 -8.40 -1.54 -1.53
C LEU A 238 -8.40 -2.04 -0.08
N ALA A 239 -7.26 -1.96 0.59
CA ALA A 239 -7.16 -2.13 2.03
C ALA A 239 -6.92 -0.76 2.69
N LEU A 240 -7.57 -0.55 3.84
CA LEU A 240 -7.42 0.64 4.68
C LEU A 240 -7.04 0.17 6.08
N TRP A 241 -6.02 0.78 6.66
CA TRP A 241 -5.53 0.35 7.95
C TRP A 241 -4.91 1.49 8.76
N ALA A 242 -5.13 1.42 10.06
CA ALA A 242 -4.33 2.07 11.09
C ALA A 242 -4.28 1.14 12.31
N PRO A 243 -3.34 1.30 13.24
CA PRO A 243 -3.34 0.52 14.48
C PRO A 243 -4.66 0.62 15.23
N CYS A 244 -5.13 -0.51 15.78
CA CYS A 244 -6.35 -0.55 16.60
C CYS A 244 -6.27 0.41 17.78
N GLY A 245 -7.42 1.00 18.17
CA GLY A 245 -7.50 1.95 19.27
C GLY A 245 -7.35 3.41 18.85
N GLY A 246 -7.24 3.70 17.54
CA GLY A 246 -7.52 4.99 16.90
C GLY A 246 -6.63 6.18 17.23
N LYS A 247 -5.53 5.96 17.96
CA LYS A 247 -4.64 7.06 18.39
C LYS A 247 -3.46 7.30 17.45
N ALA A 248 -3.40 6.55 16.36
CA ALA A 248 -2.33 6.72 15.37
C ALA A 248 -2.63 7.91 14.46
N PRO A 249 -1.71 8.90 14.34
CA PRO A 249 -1.91 10.10 13.53
C PRO A 249 -1.74 9.85 12.02
N PHE A 250 -2.12 8.67 11.54
CA PHE A 250 -2.01 8.29 10.12
C PHE A 250 -3.07 7.27 9.72
N VAL A 251 -3.24 7.11 8.43
CA VAL A 251 -4.02 6.03 7.80
C VAL A 251 -3.27 5.47 6.60
N CYS A 252 -3.26 4.14 6.43
CA CYS A 252 -2.76 3.48 5.24
C CYS A 252 -3.88 3.38 4.20
N ILE A 253 -3.55 3.68 2.93
CA ILE A 253 -4.43 3.54 1.76
C ILE A 253 -3.71 2.63 0.78
N GLU A 254 -4.11 1.37 0.73
CA GLU A 254 -3.31 0.27 0.21
C GLU A 254 -3.94 -0.38 -1.03
N PRO A 255 -3.49 -0.04 -2.25
CA PRO A 255 -3.88 -0.78 -3.44
C PRO A 255 -3.17 -2.14 -3.52
N TRP A 256 -3.97 -3.24 -3.64
CA TRP A 256 -3.47 -4.60 -3.67
C TRP A 256 -3.88 -5.36 -4.93
N TRP A 257 -2.93 -6.00 -5.60
CA TRP A 257 -3.08 -7.00 -6.67
C TRP A 257 -2.76 -8.38 -6.10
N GLY A 258 -3.55 -8.81 -5.17
CA GLY A 258 -3.38 -10.02 -4.38
C GLY A 258 -4.12 -9.92 -3.06
N CYS A 259 -4.21 -11.00 -2.31
CA CYS A 259 -4.92 -11.03 -1.05
C CYS A 259 -4.26 -12.00 -0.06
N CYS A 260 -4.55 -11.82 1.25
CA CYS A 260 -4.27 -12.85 2.25
C CYS A 260 -5.05 -14.14 1.96
N ASP A 261 -4.59 -15.24 2.53
CA ASP A 261 -5.31 -16.51 2.43
C ASP A 261 -6.70 -16.45 3.08
N LEU A 262 -7.60 -17.28 2.58
CA LEU A 262 -8.78 -17.64 3.35
C LEU A 262 -8.35 -18.35 4.64
N TYR A 263 -9.10 -18.15 5.73
CA TYR A 263 -8.76 -18.75 7.04
C TYR A 263 -8.70 -20.28 7.03
N ASN A 264 -9.37 -20.91 6.08
CA ASN A 264 -9.40 -22.38 5.86
C ASN A 264 -8.70 -22.80 4.57
N TYR A 265 -7.84 -21.94 3.99
CA TYR A 265 -7.18 -22.25 2.71
C TYR A 265 -6.17 -23.41 2.85
N GLU A 266 -6.22 -24.36 1.90
CA GLU A 266 -5.33 -25.53 1.81
C GLU A 266 -4.97 -25.83 0.34
N GLY A 267 -4.62 -24.77 -0.42
CA GLY A 267 -4.37 -24.89 -1.85
C GLY A 267 -3.02 -24.30 -2.28
N GLU A 268 -2.76 -24.47 -3.57
CA GLU A 268 -1.59 -23.89 -4.24
C GLU A 268 -1.66 -22.36 -4.28
N PHE A 269 -0.51 -21.69 -4.17
CA PHE A 269 -0.43 -20.23 -4.24
C PHE A 269 -1.08 -19.71 -5.54
N ALA A 270 -0.89 -20.41 -6.65
CA ALA A 270 -1.49 -20.06 -7.93
C ALA A 270 -3.03 -20.05 -7.94
N GLN A 271 -3.68 -20.72 -7.00
CA GLN A 271 -5.13 -20.85 -6.87
C GLN A 271 -5.72 -19.88 -5.85
N ARG A 272 -4.88 -19.07 -5.17
CA ARG A 272 -5.34 -18.04 -4.24
C ARG A 272 -6.16 -16.97 -4.98
N ARG A 273 -7.03 -16.30 -4.25
CA ARG A 273 -7.82 -15.20 -4.83
C ARG A 273 -6.90 -14.08 -5.31
N PHE A 274 -7.19 -13.54 -6.48
CA PHE A 274 -6.46 -12.42 -7.10
C PHE A 274 -4.98 -12.69 -7.37
N THR A 275 -4.57 -13.95 -7.52
CA THR A 275 -3.21 -14.29 -7.93
C THR A 275 -2.98 -13.87 -9.37
N ASN A 276 -1.90 -13.12 -9.60
CA ASN A 276 -1.38 -12.84 -10.94
C ASN A 276 -0.56 -14.04 -11.41
N LEU A 277 -0.71 -14.41 -12.67
CA LEU A 277 0.02 -15.52 -13.31
C LEU A 277 0.85 -14.96 -14.46
N LEU A 278 2.17 -14.97 -14.33
CA LEU A 278 3.10 -14.43 -15.31
C LEU A 278 3.81 -15.57 -16.05
N ALA A 279 3.63 -15.64 -17.35
CA ALA A 279 4.26 -16.67 -18.20
C ALA A 279 5.79 -16.60 -18.11
N ALA A 280 6.46 -17.71 -18.47
CA ALA A 280 7.91 -17.77 -18.57
C ALA A 280 8.44 -16.61 -19.45
N HIS A 281 9.48 -15.93 -19.00
CA HIS A 281 10.13 -14.79 -19.64
C HIS A 281 9.24 -13.59 -19.96
N ALA A 282 8.02 -13.55 -19.41
CA ALA A 282 7.11 -12.43 -19.57
C ALA A 282 7.42 -11.31 -18.57
N TYR A 283 6.89 -10.13 -18.88
CA TYR A 283 6.99 -8.92 -18.06
C TYR A 283 5.60 -8.30 -17.90
N GLU A 284 5.29 -7.84 -16.69
CA GLU A 284 4.05 -7.14 -16.37
C GLU A 284 4.33 -5.84 -15.61
N THR A 285 3.47 -4.85 -15.80
CA THR A 285 3.55 -3.57 -15.09
C THR A 285 2.23 -3.28 -14.39
N LEU A 286 2.28 -3.02 -13.09
CA LEU A 286 1.17 -2.58 -12.26
C LEU A 286 1.51 -1.22 -11.64
N SER A 287 0.52 -0.37 -11.39
CA SER A 287 0.81 0.98 -10.91
C SER A 287 -0.33 1.60 -10.13
N TYR A 288 0.03 2.59 -9.31
CA TYR A 288 -0.90 3.53 -8.69
C TYR A 288 -0.27 4.93 -8.67
N SER A 289 -1.06 5.93 -8.30
CA SER A 289 -0.56 7.30 -8.16
C SER A 289 -1.06 7.96 -6.90
N ILE A 290 -0.27 8.91 -6.41
CA ILE A 290 -0.57 9.76 -5.26
C ILE A 290 -0.57 11.20 -5.75
N GLU A 291 -1.67 11.92 -5.54
CA GLU A 291 -1.80 13.34 -5.83
C GLU A 291 -1.92 14.10 -4.50
N ILE A 292 -1.10 15.14 -4.32
CA ILE A 292 -1.11 15.99 -3.13
C ILE A 292 -1.88 17.28 -3.45
N HIS A 293 -2.80 17.64 -2.55
CA HIS A 293 -3.61 18.84 -2.71
C HIS A 293 -3.10 19.99 -1.85
N GLU A 294 -3.24 21.22 -2.37
CA GLU A 294 -3.03 22.42 -1.59
C GLU A 294 -4.10 22.52 -0.50
N GLN A 295 -3.68 22.79 0.74
CA GLN A 295 -4.59 23.03 1.85
C GLN A 295 -4.92 24.51 1.96
N LYS A 296 -6.20 24.88 2.01
CA LYS A 296 -6.61 26.25 2.24
C LYS A 296 -6.29 26.66 3.67
N GLY A 297 -5.16 27.34 3.82
CA GLY A 297 -4.87 28.18 4.97
C GLY A 297 -4.63 27.50 6.31
N THR A 298 -3.51 26.82 6.50
CA THR A 298 -2.79 26.98 7.76
C THR A 298 -2.24 28.40 7.78
N ARG A 299 -2.95 29.33 8.41
CA ARG A 299 -2.38 30.66 8.74
C ARG A 299 -1.09 30.39 9.50
N THR A 300 0.04 30.64 8.86
CA THR A 300 1.32 30.80 9.52
C THR A 300 1.09 31.77 10.67
N GLN A 301 1.05 31.29 11.91
CA GLN A 301 1.26 32.17 13.05
C GLN A 301 2.69 32.66 12.89
N ALA A 302 2.84 33.87 12.37
CA ALA A 302 4.10 34.60 12.42
C ALA A 302 4.46 34.77 13.90
N LEU A 303 5.59 34.14 14.28
CA LEU A 303 6.29 34.41 15.53
C LEU A 303 6.85 35.84 15.53
#